data_17a382a631bc2b7564fd25a4b5a33683
#
_entry.id   17a382a631bc2b7564fd25a4b5a33683
#
_cell.length_a   1.000
_cell.length_b   1.000
_cell.length_c   1.000
_cell.angle_alpha   90.00
_cell.angle_beta   90.00
_cell.angle_gamma   90.00
#
_symmetry.space_group_name_H-M   'P 1'
#
loop_
_entity.id
_entity.type
_entity.pdbx_description
1 polymer ?
#
loop_
_entity_poly.entity_id
_entity_poly.type
_entity_poly.pdbx_seq_one_letter_code
_entity_poly.pdbx_strand_id
1 'polypeptide(L)'
;IEGAKNDIRVNCLAPTAATRMTEGLMPEDVLRALDPAAVVPAMLVMASQDAPTRTVLCAGAGTFEAAHITLTQGVHIGTGAHVPGELAARLAEVTDRAGEMVPQSGSAQGANEVSKAQARVQAAA
;
A
#
# COMPACT_ATOMS: atom_id res chain seq x y z
N ILE A 1 7.58 10.99 6.86
CA ILE A 1 7.07 12.36 7.00
C ILE A 1 7.97 13.14 7.98
N GLU A 2 8.16 12.64 9.20
CA GLU A 2 8.95 13.35 10.24
C GLU A 2 10.41 13.58 9.86
N GLY A 3 11.02 12.64 9.15
CA GLY A 3 12.40 12.73 8.68
C GLY A 3 12.64 13.68 7.52
N ALA A 4 11.59 14.10 6.80
CA ALA A 4 11.73 14.88 5.57
C ALA A 4 12.49 16.20 5.76
N LYS A 5 12.31 16.87 6.90
CA LYS A 5 13.04 18.11 7.24
C LYS A 5 14.54 17.92 7.40
N ASN A 6 15.00 16.69 7.58
CA ASN A 6 16.41 16.32 7.73
C ASN A 6 16.91 15.47 6.54
N ASP A 7 16.19 15.48 5.42
CA ASP A 7 16.45 14.66 4.22
C ASP A 7 16.56 13.14 4.52
N ILE A 8 15.84 12.66 5.55
CA ILE A 8 15.79 11.24 5.88
C ILE A 8 14.71 10.58 5.01
N ARG A 9 15.14 9.62 4.22
CA ARG A 9 14.29 8.80 3.35
C ARG A 9 14.04 7.46 4.01
N VAL A 10 12.78 7.02 4.02
CA VAL A 10 12.36 5.76 4.64
C VAL A 10 11.63 4.94 3.60
N ASN A 11 12.15 3.76 3.32
CA ASN A 11 11.64 2.83 2.33
C ASN A 11 11.54 1.43 2.93
N CYS A 12 10.80 0.56 2.27
CA CYS A 12 10.66 -0.84 2.60
C CYS A 12 11.12 -1.70 1.42
N LEU A 13 12.01 -2.64 1.65
CA LEU A 13 12.33 -3.70 0.68
C LEU A 13 11.54 -4.96 1.06
N ALA A 14 10.77 -5.48 0.12
CA ALA A 14 10.00 -6.72 0.23
C ALA A 14 10.64 -7.79 -0.69
N PRO A 15 11.64 -8.55 -0.21
CA PRO A 15 12.37 -9.49 -1.03
C PRO A 15 11.64 -10.82 -1.17
N THR A 16 11.74 -11.44 -2.35
CA THR A 16 11.47 -12.85 -2.56
C THR A 16 12.76 -13.55 -2.96
N ALA A 17 13.29 -14.39 -2.07
CA ALA A 17 14.56 -15.05 -2.27
C ALA A 17 14.55 -16.48 -1.71
N ALA A 18 15.28 -17.37 -2.37
CA ALA A 18 15.52 -18.71 -1.86
C ALA A 18 16.45 -18.67 -0.64
N THR A 19 16.04 -19.35 0.41
CA THR A 19 16.80 -19.48 1.67
C THR A 19 16.65 -20.89 2.19
N ARG A 20 17.38 -21.24 3.23
CA ARG A 20 17.18 -22.52 3.94
C ARG A 20 15.74 -22.76 4.38
N MET A 21 14.97 -21.70 4.62
CA MET A 21 13.55 -21.79 4.99
C MET A 21 12.64 -22.22 3.83
N THR A 22 13.09 -22.06 2.60
CA THR A 22 12.32 -22.40 1.38
C THR A 22 12.78 -23.70 0.72
N GLU A 23 13.83 -24.35 1.25
CA GLU A 23 14.30 -25.64 0.76
C GLU A 23 13.17 -26.69 0.81
N GLY A 24 12.95 -27.38 -0.30
CA GLY A 24 11.91 -28.41 -0.41
C GLY A 24 10.47 -27.89 -0.56
N LEU A 25 10.24 -26.57 -0.51
CA LEU A 25 8.89 -25.99 -0.69
C LEU A 25 8.56 -25.67 -2.15
N MET A 26 9.58 -25.56 -3.00
CA MET A 26 9.44 -25.19 -4.42
C MET A 26 10.37 -26.06 -5.28
N PRO A 27 10.08 -26.18 -6.59
CA PRO A 27 10.99 -26.85 -7.54
C PRO A 27 12.38 -26.16 -7.57
N GLU A 28 13.41 -26.95 -7.83
CA GLU A 28 14.80 -26.45 -7.81
C GLU A 28 15.09 -25.35 -8.83
N ASP A 29 14.44 -25.37 -9.99
CA ASP A 29 14.57 -24.32 -11.00
C ASP A 29 14.01 -22.98 -10.51
N VAL A 30 12.90 -23.02 -9.76
CA VAL A 30 12.32 -21.84 -9.11
C VAL A 30 13.27 -21.32 -8.02
N LEU A 31 13.80 -22.21 -7.16
CA LEU A 31 14.74 -21.82 -6.11
C LEU A 31 16.03 -21.20 -6.70
N ARG A 32 16.53 -21.72 -7.82
CA ARG A 32 17.68 -21.13 -8.53
C ARG A 32 17.39 -19.75 -9.10
N ALA A 33 16.17 -19.52 -9.61
CA ALA A 33 15.78 -18.21 -10.11
C ALA A 33 15.68 -17.17 -8.98
N LEU A 34 15.30 -17.60 -7.78
CA LEU A 34 15.18 -16.77 -6.58
C LEU A 34 16.51 -16.59 -5.82
N ASP A 35 17.64 -16.55 -6.53
CA ASP A 35 18.93 -16.27 -5.92
C ASP A 35 18.86 -14.97 -5.10
N PRO A 36 19.27 -14.98 -3.82
CA PRO A 36 19.34 -13.76 -2.99
C PRO A 36 20.13 -12.61 -3.62
N ALA A 37 21.14 -12.92 -4.44
CA ALA A 37 21.91 -11.92 -5.17
C ALA A 37 21.03 -11.07 -6.13
N ALA A 38 19.93 -11.63 -6.63
CA ALA A 38 18.99 -10.90 -7.50
C ALA A 38 18.23 -9.77 -6.78
N VAL A 39 18.25 -9.73 -5.44
CA VAL A 39 17.63 -8.67 -4.63
C VAL A 39 18.58 -7.49 -4.39
N VAL A 40 19.89 -7.72 -4.46
CA VAL A 40 20.92 -6.71 -4.15
C VAL A 40 20.76 -5.39 -4.91
N PRO A 41 20.44 -5.37 -6.23
CA PRO A 41 20.24 -4.12 -6.96
C PRO A 41 19.16 -3.22 -6.34
N ALA A 42 18.05 -3.81 -5.86
CA ALA A 42 17.00 -3.06 -5.19
C ALA A 42 17.50 -2.39 -3.90
N MET A 43 18.27 -3.11 -3.10
CA MET A 43 18.87 -2.56 -1.88
C MET A 43 19.82 -1.39 -2.19
N LEU A 44 20.66 -1.51 -3.21
CA LEU A 44 21.58 -0.44 -3.61
C LEU A 44 20.83 0.81 -4.06
N VAL A 45 19.78 0.67 -4.85
CA VAL A 45 18.93 1.80 -5.29
C VAL A 45 18.25 2.45 -4.09
N MET A 46 17.69 1.66 -3.18
CA MET A 46 16.98 2.17 -2.00
C MET A 46 17.91 2.84 -0.97
N ALA A 47 19.20 2.54 -1.00
CA ALA A 47 20.24 3.14 -0.15
C ALA A 47 21.02 4.26 -0.86
N SER A 48 20.75 4.54 -2.13
CA SER A 48 21.44 5.57 -2.89
C SER A 48 21.05 6.98 -2.47
N GLN A 49 21.85 7.95 -2.92
CA GLN A 49 21.60 9.37 -2.65
C GLN A 49 20.31 9.86 -3.33
N ASP A 50 19.92 9.25 -4.44
CA ASP A 50 18.70 9.58 -5.20
C ASP A 50 17.52 8.63 -4.87
N ALA A 51 17.63 7.86 -3.78
CA ALA A 51 16.58 6.94 -3.35
C ALA A 51 15.22 7.67 -3.19
N PRO A 52 14.11 7.04 -3.58
CA PRO A 52 12.79 7.57 -3.25
C PRO A 52 12.57 7.61 -1.74
N THR A 53 11.41 8.08 -1.30
CA THR A 53 10.94 7.89 0.07
C THR A 53 9.51 7.33 0.05
N ARG A 54 9.11 6.62 1.10
CA ARG A 54 7.79 6.00 1.27
C ARG A 54 7.45 4.99 0.16
N THR A 55 8.46 4.30 -0.34
CA THR A 55 8.29 3.28 -1.37
C THR A 55 8.42 1.90 -0.75
N VAL A 56 7.51 0.99 -1.11
CA VAL A 56 7.66 -0.45 -0.89
C VAL A 56 8.12 -1.06 -2.21
N LEU A 57 9.39 -1.44 -2.28
CA LEU A 57 9.99 -2.06 -3.46
C LEU A 57 10.04 -3.58 -3.25
N CYS A 58 9.34 -4.32 -4.10
CA CYS A 58 9.42 -5.77 -4.17
C CYS A 58 10.56 -6.16 -5.10
N ALA A 59 11.31 -7.21 -4.77
CA ALA A 59 12.43 -7.67 -5.58
C ALA A 59 12.60 -9.19 -5.46
N GLY A 60 12.68 -9.88 -6.59
CA GLY A 60 12.94 -11.31 -6.65
C GLY A 60 13.17 -11.78 -8.09
N ALA A 61 14.02 -12.78 -8.28
CA ALA A 61 14.33 -13.35 -9.60
C ALA A 61 14.70 -12.31 -10.68
N GLY A 62 15.34 -11.19 -10.28
CA GLY A 62 15.67 -10.10 -11.19
C GLY A 62 14.49 -9.22 -11.62
N THR A 63 13.32 -9.40 -11.04
CA THR A 63 12.12 -8.59 -11.25
C THR A 63 11.93 -7.61 -10.10
N PHE A 64 11.52 -6.39 -10.42
CA PHE A 64 11.31 -5.32 -9.44
C PHE A 64 9.93 -4.71 -9.64
N GLU A 65 9.19 -4.52 -8.55
CA GLU A 65 7.82 -4.03 -8.54
C GLU A 65 7.60 -3.08 -7.36
N ALA A 66 6.64 -2.17 -7.45
CA ALA A 66 6.25 -1.34 -6.32
C ALA A 66 4.90 -1.81 -5.77
N ALA A 67 4.81 -1.97 -4.45
CA ALA A 67 3.56 -2.21 -3.77
C ALA A 67 3.03 -0.92 -3.14
N HIS A 68 1.71 -0.75 -3.17
CA HIS A 68 1.04 0.42 -2.60
C HIS A 68 -0.10 -0.02 -1.69
N ILE A 69 -0.27 0.70 -0.59
CA ILE A 69 -1.51 0.68 0.20
C ILE A 69 -2.35 1.83 -0.31
N THR A 70 -3.53 1.53 -0.83
CA THR A 70 -4.45 2.50 -1.41
C THR A 70 -5.72 2.61 -0.58
N LEU A 71 -6.39 3.75 -0.65
CA LEU A 71 -7.74 3.97 -0.15
C LEU A 71 -8.68 4.11 -1.33
N THR A 72 -9.79 3.40 -1.29
CA THR A 72 -10.91 3.60 -2.21
C THR A 72 -11.60 4.94 -1.94
N GLN A 73 -12.44 5.38 -2.84
CA GLN A 73 -13.25 6.58 -2.59
C GLN A 73 -14.20 6.38 -1.40
N GLY A 74 -14.72 5.17 -1.21
CA GLY A 74 -15.65 4.85 -0.15
C GLY A 74 -16.98 5.62 -0.25
N VAL A 75 -17.88 5.37 0.66
CA VAL A 75 -19.20 6.00 0.72
C VAL A 75 -19.51 6.51 2.12
N HIS A 76 -20.27 7.59 2.23
CA HIS A 76 -20.82 8.02 3.51
C HIS A 76 -22.23 7.44 3.68
N ILE A 77 -22.45 6.71 4.76
CA ILE A 77 -23.74 6.12 5.13
C ILE A 77 -24.39 6.86 6.31
N GLY A 78 -23.56 7.37 7.22
CA GLY A 78 -24.01 8.01 8.44
C GLY A 78 -23.78 7.13 9.67
N THR A 79 -24.63 7.32 10.67
CA THR A 79 -24.57 6.61 11.96
C THR A 79 -25.94 6.07 12.34
N GLY A 80 -26.01 5.05 13.20
CA GLY A 80 -27.25 4.51 13.72
C GLY A 80 -27.43 3.01 13.47
N ALA A 81 -28.52 2.46 13.95
CA ALA A 81 -28.79 1.02 13.94
C ALA A 81 -28.98 0.42 12.55
N HIS A 82 -29.33 1.25 11.53
CA HIS A 82 -29.51 0.81 10.14
C HIS A 82 -28.16 0.62 9.40
N VAL A 83 -27.11 1.25 9.87
CA VAL A 83 -25.80 1.32 9.15
C VAL A 83 -25.20 -0.06 8.83
N PRO A 84 -25.20 -1.06 9.69
CA PRO A 84 -24.63 -2.37 9.34
C PRO A 84 -25.32 -3.01 8.14
N GLY A 85 -26.65 -2.91 8.05
CA GLY A 85 -27.40 -3.45 6.90
C GLY A 85 -27.14 -2.69 5.61
N GLU A 86 -27.11 -1.35 5.67
CA GLU A 86 -26.81 -0.51 4.51
C GLU A 86 -25.35 -0.68 4.06
N LEU A 87 -24.41 -0.78 4.98
CA LEU A 87 -23.01 -1.05 4.67
C LEU A 87 -22.86 -2.40 3.94
N ALA A 88 -23.51 -3.44 4.45
CA ALA A 88 -23.47 -4.75 3.81
C ALA A 88 -24.04 -4.72 2.38
N ALA A 89 -25.15 -4.01 2.17
CA ALA A 89 -25.78 -3.86 0.86
C ALA A 89 -24.91 -3.06 -0.13
N ARG A 90 -24.08 -2.14 0.35
CA ARG A 90 -23.22 -1.27 -0.47
C ARG A 90 -21.74 -1.64 -0.42
N LEU A 91 -21.41 -2.82 0.06
CA LEU A 91 -20.00 -3.23 0.23
C LEU A 91 -19.22 -3.22 -1.10
N ALA A 92 -19.86 -3.58 -2.21
CA ALA A 92 -19.25 -3.52 -3.53
C ALA A 92 -18.85 -2.08 -3.92
N GLU A 93 -19.66 -1.08 -3.58
CA GLU A 93 -19.37 0.34 -3.81
C GLU A 93 -18.23 0.83 -2.89
N VAL A 94 -18.21 0.40 -1.62
CA VAL A 94 -17.14 0.73 -0.68
C VAL A 94 -15.79 0.20 -1.15
N THR A 95 -15.79 -0.99 -1.74
CA THR A 95 -14.58 -1.68 -2.19
C THR A 95 -14.23 -1.41 -3.65
N ASP A 96 -15.00 -0.60 -4.36
CA ASP A 96 -14.70 -0.21 -5.73
C ASP A 96 -13.38 0.57 -5.78
N ARG A 97 -12.45 0.07 -6.59
CA ARG A 97 -11.12 0.66 -6.74
C ARG A 97 -11.07 1.83 -7.72
N ALA A 98 -12.18 2.15 -8.36
CA ALA A 98 -12.25 3.33 -9.25
C ALA A 98 -11.92 4.61 -8.47
N GLY A 99 -10.89 5.34 -8.93
CA GLY A 99 -10.45 6.56 -8.28
C GLY A 99 -9.71 6.35 -6.95
N GLU A 100 -9.22 5.14 -6.67
CA GLU A 100 -8.39 4.91 -5.47
C GLU A 100 -7.15 5.81 -5.44
N MET A 101 -6.66 6.11 -4.27
CA MET A 101 -5.49 6.98 -4.06
C MET A 101 -4.51 6.39 -3.06
N VAL A 102 -3.22 6.65 -3.26
CA VAL A 102 -2.20 6.37 -2.25
C VAL A 102 -2.20 7.50 -1.23
N PRO A 103 -2.52 7.24 0.05
CA PRO A 103 -2.58 8.28 1.07
C PRO A 103 -1.20 8.89 1.31
N GLN A 104 -1.12 10.23 1.32
CA GLN A 104 0.14 10.94 1.47
C GLN A 104 0.53 11.19 2.94
N SER A 105 -0.39 10.99 3.86
CA SER A 105 -0.18 11.16 5.31
C SER A 105 -1.11 10.26 6.10
N GLY A 106 -0.83 10.05 7.38
CA GLY A 106 -1.71 9.30 8.28
C GLY A 106 -3.08 9.96 8.50
N SER A 107 -3.21 11.27 8.24
CA SER A 107 -4.49 11.99 8.35
C SER A 107 -5.35 11.95 7.08
N ALA A 108 -4.83 11.46 5.96
CA ALA A 108 -5.55 11.47 4.68
C ALA A 108 -6.88 10.70 4.75
N GLN A 109 -6.91 9.56 5.43
CA GLN A 109 -8.12 8.78 5.65
C GLN A 109 -9.18 9.61 6.40
N GLY A 110 -8.86 10.12 7.58
CA GLY A 110 -9.80 10.89 8.38
C GLY A 110 -10.28 12.16 7.67
N ALA A 111 -9.42 12.83 6.91
CA ALA A 111 -9.80 13.98 6.10
C ALA A 111 -10.84 13.61 5.02
N ASN A 112 -10.67 12.48 4.34
CA ASN A 112 -11.65 11.99 3.36
C ASN A 112 -12.99 11.65 4.02
N GLU A 113 -12.98 10.95 5.15
CA GLU A 113 -14.17 10.57 5.91
C GLU A 113 -14.98 11.80 6.37
N VAL A 114 -14.30 12.77 6.98
CA VAL A 114 -14.92 14.02 7.44
C VAL A 114 -15.46 14.84 6.27
N SER A 115 -14.72 14.97 5.18
CA SER A 115 -15.14 15.69 3.98
C SER A 115 -16.45 15.14 3.40
N LYS A 116 -16.58 13.80 3.30
CA LYS A 116 -17.81 13.16 2.82
C LYS A 116 -18.99 13.35 3.75
N ALA A 117 -18.77 13.30 5.05
CA ALA A 117 -19.80 13.58 6.05
C ALA A 117 -20.32 15.02 5.93
N GLN A 118 -19.42 16.00 5.80
CA GLN A 118 -19.78 17.42 5.66
C GLN A 118 -20.50 17.73 4.34
N ALA A 119 -20.06 17.14 3.23
CA ALA A 119 -20.71 17.34 1.93
C ALA A 119 -22.19 16.89 1.95
N ARG A 120 -22.50 15.81 2.65
CA ARG A 120 -23.89 15.33 2.79
C ARG A 120 -24.75 16.27 3.64
N VAL A 121 -24.20 16.86 4.68
CA VAL A 121 -24.91 17.85 5.51
C VAL A 121 -25.27 19.08 4.67
N GLN A 122 -24.35 19.55 3.84
CA GLN A 122 -24.60 20.71 2.96
C GLN A 122 -25.61 20.42 1.85
N ALA A 123 -25.66 19.19 1.34
CA ALA A 123 -26.64 18.79 0.33
C ALA A 123 -28.06 18.57 0.90
N ALA A 124 -28.20 18.45 2.22
CA ALA A 124 -29.46 18.25 2.90
C ALA A 124 -30.05 19.54 3.53
N ALA A 125 -29.30 20.64 3.47
CA ALA A 125 -29.70 21.97 3.98
C ALA A 125 -30.27 22.83 2.85
#